data_484581c3967fe66d75add6d9877eb1bc
#
_entry.id   484581c3967fe66d75add6d9877eb1bc
#
_cell.length_a   1.000
_cell.length_b   1.000
_cell.length_c   1.000
_cell.angle_alpha   90.00
_cell.angle_beta   90.00
_cell.angle_gamma   90.00
#
_symmetry.space_group_name_H-M   'P 1'
#
loop_
_entity.id
_entity.type
_entity.pdbx_description
1 polymer ?
#
loop_
_entity_poly.entity_id
_entity_poly.type
_entity_poly.pdbx_seq_one_letter_code
_entity_poly.pdbx_strand_id
1 'polypeptide(L)'
;MPDPVRFNDSMPLSDARATLRTLVDVGHQCPCCRQFSKVYRRRLNAGMAASLVKLWAAVGERPGVFAHGPSLPGDTHEISQLAWWGLIEDEPARRTGWWAVTDFGEQWLRARTTVRSHAVVYDGRCLRLDGESLSLRQALGTKFSYE
;
A
#
# COMPACT_ATOMS: atom_id res chain seq x y z
N MET A 1 -4.94 -9.32 -32.49
CA MET A 1 -5.02 -9.82 -31.11
C MET A 1 -4.17 -11.05 -31.00
N PRO A 2 -3.25 -11.09 -30.04
CA PRO A 2 -2.56 -12.35 -29.79
C PRO A 2 -3.58 -13.40 -29.33
N ASP A 3 -3.34 -14.65 -29.67
CA ASP A 3 -4.19 -15.74 -29.22
C ASP A 3 -4.30 -15.73 -27.68
N PRO A 4 -5.49 -15.96 -27.15
CA PRO A 4 -5.63 -15.99 -25.70
C PRO A 4 -4.76 -17.12 -25.13
N VAL A 5 -3.98 -16.80 -24.12
CA VAL A 5 -3.22 -17.79 -23.38
C VAL A 5 -4.21 -18.77 -22.76
N ARG A 6 -4.03 -20.04 -23.04
CA ARG A 6 -4.90 -21.09 -22.52
C ARG A 6 -4.16 -21.90 -21.45
N PHE A 7 -4.82 -22.04 -20.32
CA PHE A 7 -4.39 -23.00 -19.31
C PHE A 7 -4.95 -24.37 -19.68
N ASN A 8 -4.19 -25.43 -19.40
CA ASN A 8 -4.65 -26.79 -19.56
C ASN A 8 -4.35 -27.60 -18.29
N ASP A 9 -5.06 -28.71 -18.12
CA ASP A 9 -4.97 -29.54 -16.91
C ASP A 9 -3.62 -30.22 -16.73
N SER A 10 -2.83 -30.34 -17.79
CA SER A 10 -1.49 -30.92 -17.72
C SER A 10 -0.39 -29.90 -17.43
N MET A 11 -0.72 -28.60 -17.36
CA MET A 11 0.25 -27.56 -17.09
C MET A 11 0.75 -27.65 -15.65
N PRO A 12 2.08 -27.67 -15.41
CA PRO A 12 2.62 -27.58 -14.06
C PRO A 12 2.16 -26.31 -13.33
N LEU A 13 1.94 -26.40 -12.02
CA LEU A 13 1.48 -25.27 -11.23
C LEU A 13 2.41 -24.06 -11.31
N SER A 14 3.73 -24.28 -11.37
CA SER A 14 4.71 -23.22 -11.57
C SER A 14 4.51 -22.47 -12.88
N ASP A 15 4.20 -23.18 -13.97
CA ASP A 15 3.95 -22.58 -15.27
C ASP A 15 2.62 -21.82 -15.28
N ALA A 16 1.58 -22.37 -14.63
CA ALA A 16 0.29 -21.70 -14.49
C ALA A 16 0.43 -20.40 -13.71
N ARG A 17 1.20 -20.37 -12.64
CA ARG A 17 1.48 -19.15 -11.86
C ARG A 17 2.24 -18.12 -12.68
N ALA A 18 3.28 -18.53 -13.40
CA ALA A 18 4.06 -17.63 -14.24
C ALA A 18 3.19 -17.03 -15.35
N THR A 19 2.35 -17.83 -15.99
CA THR A 19 1.43 -17.38 -17.04
C THR A 19 0.39 -16.41 -16.47
N LEU A 20 -0.20 -16.72 -15.33
CA LEU A 20 -1.18 -15.84 -14.69
C LEU A 20 -0.57 -14.46 -14.38
N ARG A 21 0.67 -14.40 -13.91
CA ARG A 21 1.36 -13.14 -13.63
C ARG A 21 1.50 -12.26 -14.86
N THR A 22 1.62 -12.83 -16.06
CA THR A 22 1.67 -12.05 -17.30
C THR A 22 0.33 -11.45 -17.67
N LEU A 23 -0.77 -11.96 -17.13
CA LEU A 23 -2.14 -11.57 -17.46
C LEU A 23 -2.77 -10.61 -16.45
N VAL A 24 -2.13 -10.40 -15.27
CA VAL A 24 -2.74 -9.62 -14.18
C VAL A 24 -2.90 -8.14 -14.50
N ASP A 25 -2.12 -7.56 -15.40
CA ASP A 25 -2.25 -6.15 -15.79
C ASP A 25 -3.61 -5.85 -16.45
N VAL A 26 -4.15 -6.80 -17.19
CA VAL A 26 -5.48 -6.69 -17.83
C VAL A 26 -6.57 -7.42 -17.05
N GLY A 27 -6.19 -8.24 -16.11
CA GLY A 27 -7.08 -9.07 -15.30
C GLY A 27 -7.38 -10.41 -15.96
N HIS A 28 -7.35 -11.46 -15.16
CA HIS A 28 -7.66 -12.81 -15.63
C HIS A 28 -8.19 -13.66 -14.47
N GLN A 29 -9.09 -14.58 -14.77
CA GLN A 29 -9.56 -15.55 -13.79
C GLN A 29 -8.46 -16.56 -13.48
N CYS A 30 -8.20 -16.80 -12.18
CA CYS A 30 -7.25 -17.82 -11.76
C CYS A 30 -7.77 -19.20 -12.16
N PRO A 31 -6.97 -20.01 -12.87
CA PRO A 31 -7.42 -21.34 -13.30
C PRO A 31 -7.59 -22.33 -12.15
N CYS A 32 -6.97 -22.07 -10.99
CA CYS A 32 -7.03 -22.96 -9.83
C CYS A 32 -8.22 -22.67 -8.93
N CYS A 33 -8.45 -21.41 -8.56
CA CYS A 33 -9.47 -21.02 -7.59
C CYS A 33 -10.62 -20.21 -8.19
N ARG A 34 -10.56 -19.89 -9.48
CA ARG A 34 -11.53 -19.10 -10.22
C ARG A 34 -11.69 -17.65 -9.76
N GLN A 35 -10.85 -17.18 -8.84
CA GLN A 35 -10.82 -15.77 -8.49
C GLN A 35 -10.26 -14.93 -9.63
N PHE A 36 -10.85 -13.75 -9.83
CA PHE A 36 -10.36 -12.82 -10.83
C PHE A 36 -9.06 -12.16 -10.34
N SER A 37 -7.99 -12.33 -11.10
CA SER A 37 -6.67 -11.80 -10.78
C SER A 37 -6.41 -10.55 -11.61
N LYS A 38 -6.19 -9.43 -10.94
CA LYS A 38 -5.88 -8.15 -11.57
C LYS A 38 -4.97 -7.33 -10.69
N VAL A 39 -4.08 -6.59 -11.34
CA VAL A 39 -3.29 -5.55 -10.70
C VAL A 39 -4.16 -4.30 -10.53
N TYR A 40 -4.14 -3.73 -9.34
CA TYR A 40 -4.83 -2.49 -9.02
C TYR A 40 -3.81 -1.39 -8.74
N ARG A 41 -4.08 -0.19 -9.24
CA ARG A 41 -3.34 1.00 -8.82
C ARG A 41 -4.10 1.67 -7.68
N ARG A 42 -3.44 1.82 -6.55
CA ARG A 42 -3.98 2.50 -5.37
C ARG A 42 -3.29 3.84 -5.19
N ARG A 43 -4.07 4.90 -5.22
CA ARG A 43 -3.56 6.24 -4.94
C ARG A 43 -3.41 6.43 -3.43
N LEU A 44 -2.30 7.06 -3.02
CA LEU A 44 -2.16 7.56 -1.65
C LEU A 44 -3.09 8.77 -1.51
N ASN A 45 -4.16 8.59 -0.75
CA ASN A 45 -5.22 9.58 -0.62
C ASN A 45 -5.09 10.40 0.67
N ALA A 46 -5.95 11.41 0.80
CA ALA A 46 -5.95 12.29 1.97
C ALA A 46 -6.23 11.56 3.28
N GLY A 47 -7.11 10.55 3.24
CA GLY A 47 -7.42 9.74 4.43
C GLY A 47 -6.21 8.96 4.94
N MET A 48 -5.44 8.37 4.03
CA MET A 48 -4.21 7.66 4.37
C MET A 48 -3.16 8.61 4.94
N ALA A 49 -2.97 9.77 4.32
CA ALA A 49 -2.05 10.79 4.82
C ALA A 49 -2.46 11.32 6.19
N ALA A 50 -3.75 11.55 6.41
CA ALA A 50 -4.28 11.97 7.70
C ALA A 50 -4.07 10.89 8.77
N SER A 51 -4.24 9.62 8.44
CA SER A 51 -3.97 8.50 9.36
C SER A 51 -2.51 8.46 9.77
N LEU A 52 -1.59 8.74 8.85
CA LEU A 52 -0.16 8.82 9.16
C LEU A 52 0.14 9.97 10.14
N VAL A 53 -0.47 11.13 9.93
CA VAL A 53 -0.33 12.28 10.83
C VAL A 53 -0.84 11.92 12.23
N LYS A 54 -1.95 11.23 12.34
CA LYS A 54 -2.50 10.77 13.63
C LYS A 54 -1.57 9.78 14.32
N LEU A 55 -1.02 8.83 13.57
CA LEU A 55 -0.03 7.90 14.11
C LEU A 55 1.20 8.63 14.62
N TRP A 56 1.70 9.59 13.86
CA TRP A 56 2.86 10.40 14.22
C TRP A 56 2.64 11.18 15.53
N ALA A 57 1.47 11.80 15.68
CA ALA A 57 1.10 12.47 16.92
C ALA A 57 0.99 11.50 18.10
N ALA A 58 0.39 10.32 17.88
CA ALA A 58 0.19 9.31 18.92
C ALA A 58 1.51 8.77 19.49
N VAL A 59 2.55 8.67 18.66
CA VAL A 59 3.88 8.20 19.09
C VAL A 59 4.81 9.33 19.53
N GLY A 60 4.29 10.55 19.65
CA GLY A 60 5.06 11.71 20.09
C GLY A 60 6.15 12.14 19.12
N GLU A 61 5.89 12.03 17.84
CA GLU A 61 6.82 12.37 16.75
C GLU A 61 8.14 11.59 16.82
N ARG A 62 8.05 10.32 17.20
CA ARG A 62 9.21 9.44 17.32
C ARG A 62 9.11 8.26 16.36
N PRO A 63 10.07 8.11 15.42
CA PRO A 63 10.09 6.94 14.54
C PRO A 63 10.43 5.67 15.32
N GLY A 64 9.95 4.52 14.84
CA GLY A 64 10.21 3.23 15.45
C GLY A 64 9.41 2.93 16.72
N VAL A 65 8.54 3.84 17.16
CA VAL A 65 7.62 3.63 18.28
C VAL A 65 6.30 3.13 17.77
N PHE A 66 5.83 1.99 18.29
CA PHE A 66 4.61 1.34 17.82
C PHE A 66 3.38 1.86 18.56
N ALA A 67 2.30 2.07 17.82
CA ALA A 67 0.98 2.38 18.34
C ALA A 67 -0.08 1.53 17.67
N HIS A 68 -1.19 1.30 18.37
CA HIS A 68 -2.31 0.51 17.87
C HIS A 68 -3.17 1.37 16.94
N GLY A 69 -3.15 1.07 15.63
CA GLY A 69 -3.87 1.83 14.61
C GLY A 69 -5.37 1.96 14.88
N PRO A 70 -6.09 0.86 15.19
CA PRO A 70 -7.53 0.93 15.48
C PRO A 70 -7.91 1.79 16.69
N SER A 71 -6.98 2.07 17.59
CA SER A 71 -7.20 2.94 18.76
C SER A 71 -6.98 4.44 18.45
N LEU A 72 -6.50 4.77 17.25
CA LEU A 72 -6.31 6.16 16.83
C LEU A 72 -7.66 6.82 16.54
N PRO A 73 -7.80 8.14 16.75
CA PRO A 73 -9.05 8.84 16.47
C PRO A 73 -9.33 8.90 14.97
N GLY A 74 -10.62 8.76 14.62
CA GLY A 74 -11.08 8.83 13.23
C GLY A 74 -10.99 7.51 12.48
N ASP A 75 -11.25 7.57 11.17
CA ASP A 75 -11.19 6.40 10.30
C ASP A 75 -9.74 6.13 9.88
N THR A 76 -9.20 5.02 10.36
CA THR A 76 -7.82 4.60 10.09
C THR A 76 -7.76 3.24 9.39
N HIS A 77 -8.84 2.80 8.75
CA HIS A 77 -8.90 1.48 8.13
C HIS A 77 -7.84 1.26 7.04
N GLU A 78 -7.42 2.33 6.39
CA GLU A 78 -6.44 2.25 5.30
C GLU A 78 -5.00 2.45 5.76
N ILE A 79 -4.75 2.60 7.07
CA ILE A 79 -3.41 2.88 7.57
C ILE A 79 -2.39 1.81 7.16
N SER A 80 -2.79 0.54 7.15
CA SER A 80 -1.90 -0.56 6.77
C SER A 80 -1.35 -0.44 5.35
N GLN A 81 -2.08 0.22 4.45
CA GLN A 81 -1.66 0.42 3.08
C GLN A 81 -0.46 1.35 2.95
N LEU A 82 -0.22 2.20 3.92
CA LEU A 82 0.96 3.08 3.95
C LEU A 82 2.28 2.29 3.99
N ALA A 83 2.24 1.04 4.42
CA ALA A 83 3.41 0.16 4.38
C ALA A 83 3.91 -0.10 2.96
N TRP A 84 3.03 -0.04 1.95
CA TRP A 84 3.41 -0.18 0.55
C TRP A 84 4.39 0.90 0.09
N TRP A 85 4.31 2.08 0.68
CA TRP A 85 5.22 3.20 0.40
C TRP A 85 6.44 3.23 1.32
N GLY A 86 6.53 2.31 2.28
CA GLY A 86 7.61 2.29 3.26
C GLY A 86 7.52 3.39 4.32
N LEU A 87 6.34 4.00 4.49
CA LEU A 87 6.12 5.08 5.45
C LEU A 87 5.89 4.57 6.87
N ILE A 88 5.39 3.35 6.99
CA ILE A 88 5.18 2.67 8.27
C ILE A 88 5.68 1.24 8.20
N GLU A 89 5.89 0.64 9.36
CA GLU A 89 6.27 -0.76 9.50
C GLU A 89 5.42 -1.43 10.59
N ASP A 90 5.17 -2.72 10.43
CA ASP A 90 4.45 -3.51 11.42
C ASP A 90 5.39 -3.95 12.55
N GLU A 91 4.80 -4.36 13.67
CA GLU A 91 5.58 -4.80 14.80
C GLU A 91 6.25 -6.15 14.54
N PRO A 92 7.58 -6.29 14.85
CA PRO A 92 8.29 -7.55 14.66
C PRO A 92 7.68 -8.74 15.40
N ALA A 93 7.04 -8.50 16.56
CA ALA A 93 6.32 -9.52 17.32
C ALA A 93 4.96 -9.90 16.70
N ARG A 94 4.61 -9.33 15.56
CA ARG A 94 3.40 -9.60 14.79
C ARG A 94 2.09 -9.31 15.53
N ARG A 95 2.07 -8.32 16.41
CA ARG A 95 0.82 -7.82 16.98
C ARG A 95 0.02 -7.13 15.87
N THR A 96 -1.16 -7.65 15.57
CA THR A 96 -2.02 -7.13 14.51
C THR A 96 -2.45 -5.69 14.80
N GLY A 97 -2.28 -4.83 13.81
CA GLY A 97 -2.71 -3.43 13.89
C GLY A 97 -1.75 -2.50 14.61
N TRP A 98 -0.57 -2.96 15.01
CA TRP A 98 0.47 -2.13 15.62
C TRP A 98 1.46 -1.67 14.57
N TRP A 99 1.63 -0.35 14.48
CA TRP A 99 2.41 0.31 13.44
C TRP A 99 3.35 1.35 14.01
N ALA A 100 4.49 1.48 13.40
CA ALA A 100 5.46 2.54 13.69
C ALA A 100 5.76 3.33 12.42
N VAL A 101 6.06 4.60 12.56
CA VAL A 101 6.56 5.44 11.47
C VAL A 101 8.02 5.07 11.22
N THR A 102 8.38 4.83 9.96
CA THR A 102 9.76 4.56 9.57
C THR A 102 10.56 5.85 9.49
N ASP A 103 11.89 5.75 9.40
CA ASP A 103 12.73 6.93 9.14
C ASP A 103 12.35 7.64 7.84
N PHE A 104 12.02 6.85 6.81
CA PHE A 104 11.50 7.40 5.54
C PHE A 104 10.16 8.10 5.73
N GLY A 105 9.27 7.52 6.54
CA GLY A 105 7.99 8.15 6.90
C GLY A 105 8.18 9.48 7.62
N GLU A 106 9.15 9.57 8.52
CA GLU A 106 9.51 10.84 9.17
C GLU A 106 9.97 11.88 8.14
N GLN A 107 10.81 11.50 7.19
CA GLN A 107 11.28 12.41 6.16
C GLN A 107 10.10 13.00 5.35
N TRP A 108 9.15 12.16 5.02
CA TRP A 108 7.96 12.58 4.28
C TRP A 108 7.07 13.50 5.13
N LEU A 109 6.84 13.15 6.40
CA LEU A 109 6.07 13.97 7.35
C LEU A 109 6.70 15.35 7.57
N ARG A 110 8.03 15.44 7.55
CA ARG A 110 8.76 16.70 7.69
C ARG A 110 8.96 17.44 6.36
N ALA A 111 8.30 17.00 5.31
CA ALA A 111 8.38 17.60 3.97
C ALA A 111 9.81 17.62 3.37
N ARG A 112 10.65 16.64 3.75
CA ARG A 112 12.03 16.52 3.26
C ARG A 112 12.16 15.62 2.05
N THR A 113 11.11 14.85 1.72
CA THR A 113 11.07 13.95 0.58
C THR A 113 9.65 13.84 0.03
N THR A 114 9.53 13.22 -1.13
CA THR A 114 8.26 12.88 -1.76
C THR A 114 8.14 11.39 -1.92
N VAL A 115 6.92 10.90 -2.12
CA VAL A 115 6.63 9.52 -2.49
C VAL A 115 5.94 9.50 -3.85
N ARG A 116 5.89 8.35 -4.47
CA ARG A 116 5.09 8.17 -5.69
C ARG A 116 3.62 8.14 -5.32
N SER A 117 2.79 8.69 -6.19
CA SER A 117 1.36 8.87 -5.91
C SER A 117 0.58 7.56 -5.85
N HIS A 118 1.06 6.51 -6.51
CA HIS A 118 0.35 5.24 -6.64
C HIS A 118 1.22 4.06 -6.25
N ALA A 119 0.57 3.07 -5.64
CA ALA A 119 1.10 1.73 -5.47
C ALA A 119 0.39 0.78 -6.42
N VAL A 120 1.16 -0.02 -7.14
CA VAL A 120 0.64 -1.07 -8.02
C VAL A 120 0.59 -2.35 -7.21
N VAL A 121 -0.60 -2.86 -6.97
CA VAL A 121 -0.86 -3.91 -5.99
C VAL A 121 -1.47 -5.14 -6.65
N TYR A 122 -0.96 -6.31 -6.29
CA TYR A 122 -1.51 -7.59 -6.67
C TYR A 122 -1.51 -8.52 -5.45
N ASP A 123 -2.65 -9.14 -5.18
CA ASP A 123 -2.80 -10.09 -4.07
C ASP A 123 -2.29 -9.52 -2.72
N GLY A 124 -2.66 -8.28 -2.43
CA GLY A 124 -2.26 -7.60 -1.20
C GLY A 124 -0.80 -7.18 -1.14
N ARG A 125 -0.03 -7.37 -2.20
CA ARG A 125 1.40 -7.03 -2.26
C ARG A 125 1.66 -5.88 -3.21
N CYS A 126 2.51 -4.97 -2.81
CA CYS A 126 2.97 -3.91 -3.67
C CYS A 126 4.06 -4.43 -4.61
N LEU A 127 3.78 -4.39 -5.91
CA LEU A 127 4.72 -4.81 -6.95
C LEU A 127 5.71 -3.69 -7.29
N ARG A 128 5.24 -2.45 -7.29
CA ARG A 128 6.03 -1.25 -7.55
C ARG A 128 5.24 -0.01 -7.15
N LEU A 129 5.93 1.09 -7.04
CA LEU A 129 5.33 2.40 -6.91
C LEU A 129 5.43 3.12 -8.26
N ASP A 130 4.39 3.84 -8.65
CA ASP A 130 4.38 4.63 -9.87
C ASP A 130 3.60 5.95 -9.70
N GLY A 131 3.43 6.67 -10.80
CA GLY A 131 2.75 7.94 -10.80
C GLY A 131 3.67 9.13 -10.54
N GLU A 132 3.09 10.24 -10.16
CA GLU A 132 3.78 11.50 -9.88
C GLU A 132 4.41 11.51 -8.49
N SER A 133 5.35 12.41 -8.27
CA SER A 133 5.88 12.68 -6.92
C SER A 133 4.86 13.43 -6.10
N LEU A 134 4.67 13.01 -4.85
CA LEU A 134 3.63 13.49 -3.96
C LEU A 134 4.24 13.86 -2.60
N SER A 135 4.04 15.12 -2.18
CA SER A 135 4.37 15.56 -0.82
C SER A 135 3.22 15.26 0.13
N LEU A 136 3.51 15.30 1.44
CA LEU A 136 2.46 15.16 2.45
C LEU A 136 1.35 16.20 2.26
N ARG A 137 1.72 17.45 2.02
CA ARG A 137 0.75 18.53 1.81
C ARG A 137 -0.14 18.28 0.60
N GLN A 138 0.44 17.81 -0.51
CA GLN A 138 -0.32 17.45 -1.71
C GLN A 138 -1.26 16.27 -1.44
N ALA A 139 -0.82 15.28 -0.68
CA ALA A 139 -1.64 14.13 -0.31
C ALA A 139 -2.83 14.52 0.56
N LEU A 140 -2.63 15.41 1.54
CA LEU A 140 -3.69 15.91 2.41
C LEU A 140 -4.70 16.77 1.66
N GLY A 141 -4.27 17.42 0.58
CA GLY A 141 -5.10 18.30 -0.22
C GLY A 141 -5.44 19.63 0.47
N THR A 142 -6.28 20.43 -0.21
CA THR A 142 -6.62 21.79 0.26
C THR A 142 -7.60 21.81 1.43
N LYS A 143 -8.20 20.68 1.79
CA LYS A 143 -9.17 20.56 2.89
C LYS A 143 -8.54 20.42 4.27
N PHE A 144 -7.24 20.19 4.31
CA PHE A 144 -6.50 20.07 5.56
C PHE A 144 -5.71 21.34 5.80
N SER A 145 -6.12 22.12 6.78
CA SER A 145 -5.29 23.21 7.28
C SER A 145 -4.39 22.66 8.38
N TYR A 146 -3.11 22.87 8.22
CA TYR A 146 -2.14 22.72 9.31
C TYR A 146 -2.23 23.96 10.20
N GLU A 147 -2.87 23.82 11.30
CA GLU A 147 -2.70 24.77 12.40
C GLU A 147 -2.02 24.07 13.57
#